data_a78077c2fea505bc1fc4a6f0da322f42
#
_entry.id   a78077c2fea505bc1fc4a6f0da322f42
#
_cell.length_a   1.000
_cell.length_b   1.000
_cell.length_c   1.000
_cell.angle_alpha   90.00
_cell.angle_beta   90.00
_cell.angle_gamma   90.00
#
_symmetry.space_group_name_H-M   'P 1'
#
loop_
_entity.id
_entity.type
_entity.pdbx_description
1 polymer ?
#
loop_
_entity_poly.entity_id
_entity_poly.type
_entity_poly.pdbx_seq_one_letter_code
_entity_poly.pdbx_strand_id
1 'polypeptide(L)'
;RGVLLFDYKKKSFKRERLLINSHYSPATVRTEEKSFDEMIPFREDDEERYDNIFREIVENEFVSNSASAVYLTGQMFRGRWADKTFRFLCSKSRVFVGQNLYTKGACFAASDLAGWTRLGSRYIFMDETRLKSSISVRAMDGGKELVIPLVSAGLSWYDVNASAEFMLSSDRRMELVICGDEETGERNALIRCDWIPERPDRASRILLHLTCPAEDKLKVEITDLGFGEIFCPTTLTKEEIVNLED
;
A
#
# COMPACT_ATOMS: atom_id res chain seq x y z
N ARG A 1 -8.88 14.84 -8.77
CA ARG A 1 -9.41 14.39 -10.08
C ARG A 1 -8.80 13.02 -10.38
N GLY A 2 -9.65 11.97 -10.46
CA GLY A 2 -9.23 10.58 -10.66
C GLY A 2 -8.85 10.24 -12.10
N VAL A 3 -8.33 9.03 -12.26
CA VAL A 3 -8.13 8.37 -13.55
C VAL A 3 -8.95 7.09 -13.55
N LEU A 4 -9.67 6.83 -14.62
CA LEU A 4 -10.44 5.62 -14.82
C LEU A 4 -9.82 4.79 -15.96
N LEU A 5 -9.78 3.50 -15.78
CA LEU A 5 -9.44 2.53 -16.80
C LEU A 5 -10.60 1.55 -16.96
N PHE A 6 -11.08 1.38 -18.19
CA PHE A 6 -12.00 0.32 -18.57
C PHE A 6 -11.27 -0.72 -19.42
N ASP A 7 -11.21 -1.94 -18.93
CA ASP A 7 -10.63 -3.10 -19.65
C ASP A 7 -11.74 -4.06 -20.03
N TYR A 8 -12.07 -4.11 -21.32
CA TYR A 8 -13.12 -4.96 -21.86
C TYR A 8 -12.57 -6.07 -22.78
N LYS A 9 -12.61 -7.29 -22.27
CA LYS A 9 -12.21 -8.54 -22.91
C LYS A 9 -13.43 -9.41 -23.18
N LYS A 10 -13.27 -10.47 -24.00
CA LYS A 10 -14.37 -11.41 -24.33
C LYS A 10 -15.11 -12.00 -23.12
N LYS A 11 -14.42 -12.16 -21.99
CA LYS A 11 -14.95 -12.83 -20.79
C LYS A 11 -14.88 -11.97 -19.53
N SER A 12 -14.46 -10.72 -19.62
CA SER A 12 -14.41 -9.84 -18.48
C SER A 12 -14.53 -8.37 -18.89
N PHE A 13 -15.32 -7.64 -18.15
CA PHE A 13 -15.39 -6.19 -18.25
C PHE A 13 -15.15 -5.59 -16.87
N LYS A 14 -14.06 -4.83 -16.73
CA LYS A 14 -13.63 -4.27 -15.47
C LYS A 14 -13.40 -2.77 -15.58
N ARG A 15 -13.68 -2.06 -14.51
CA ARG A 15 -13.25 -0.70 -14.29
C ARG A 15 -12.22 -0.69 -13.16
N GLU A 16 -11.07 -0.08 -13.41
CA GLU A 16 -10.10 0.27 -12.39
C GLU A 16 -10.09 1.78 -12.20
N ARG A 17 -10.11 2.22 -10.97
CA ARG A 17 -9.99 3.60 -10.58
C ARG A 17 -8.69 3.82 -9.84
N LEU A 18 -7.90 4.78 -10.30
CA LEU A 18 -6.67 5.16 -9.64
C LEU A 18 -6.97 6.15 -8.51
N LEU A 19 -6.62 5.77 -7.29
CA LEU A 19 -6.70 6.60 -6.09
C LEU A 19 -5.30 7.06 -5.72
N ILE A 20 -5.09 8.38 -5.66
CA ILE A 20 -3.80 8.97 -5.34
C ILE A 20 -3.94 9.72 -4.01
N ASN A 21 -3.20 9.30 -3.01
CA ASN A 21 -3.09 10.00 -1.74
C ASN A 21 -1.79 10.82 -1.73
N SER A 22 -1.94 12.14 -1.82
CA SER A 22 -0.83 13.10 -1.85
C SER A 22 -0.44 13.64 -0.48
N HIS A 23 -1.03 13.12 0.61
CA HIS A 23 -0.62 13.48 1.98
C HIS A 23 0.73 12.90 2.36
N TYR A 24 1.17 11.87 1.64
CA TYR A 24 2.50 11.26 1.82
C TYR A 24 3.48 11.76 0.75
N SER A 25 4.76 11.70 1.05
CA SER A 25 5.84 11.98 0.11
C SER A 25 6.87 10.84 0.18
N PRO A 26 6.92 9.97 -0.83
CA PRO A 26 6.16 9.90 -2.09
C PRO A 26 4.65 9.69 -1.90
N ALA A 27 3.84 10.19 -2.86
CA ALA A 27 2.41 9.96 -2.86
C ALA A 27 2.09 8.46 -3.06
N THR A 28 1.18 7.92 -2.28
CA THR A 28 0.74 6.54 -2.46
C THR A 28 -0.37 6.43 -3.50
N VAL A 29 -0.33 5.37 -4.29
CA VAL A 29 -1.27 5.11 -5.38
C VAL A 29 -1.83 3.71 -5.23
N ARG A 30 -3.14 3.57 -5.23
CA ARG A 30 -3.84 2.28 -5.24
C ARG A 30 -4.93 2.26 -6.30
N THR A 31 -5.37 1.07 -6.67
CA THR A 31 -6.49 0.87 -7.59
C THR A 31 -7.69 0.31 -6.86
N GLU A 32 -8.86 0.77 -7.27
CA GLU A 32 -10.16 0.19 -6.91
C GLU A 32 -10.74 -0.47 -8.14
N GLU A 33 -10.96 -1.78 -8.09
CA GLU A 33 -11.54 -2.57 -9.17
C GLU A 33 -13.04 -2.76 -8.96
N LYS A 34 -13.81 -2.70 -10.07
CA LYS A 34 -15.21 -3.09 -10.12
C LYS A 34 -15.48 -3.89 -11.39
N SER A 35 -16.09 -5.06 -11.25
CA SER A 35 -16.49 -5.90 -12.37
C SER A 35 -17.90 -5.55 -12.86
N PHE A 36 -18.13 -5.68 -14.19
CA PHE A 36 -19.41 -5.47 -14.86
C PHE A 36 -19.74 -6.66 -15.74
N ASP A 37 -19.96 -7.81 -15.12
CA ASP A 37 -20.22 -9.08 -15.83
C ASP A 37 -21.51 -9.07 -16.64
N GLU A 38 -22.43 -8.13 -16.40
CA GLU A 38 -23.68 -7.96 -17.14
C GLU A 38 -23.49 -7.62 -18.63
N MET A 39 -22.31 -7.06 -18.98
CA MET A 39 -21.96 -6.78 -20.36
C MET A 39 -21.39 -8.01 -21.12
N ILE A 40 -21.35 -9.17 -20.49
CA ILE A 40 -20.76 -10.37 -21.06
C ILE A 40 -21.87 -11.41 -21.33
N PRO A 41 -21.88 -12.03 -22.52
CA PRO A 41 -21.01 -11.83 -23.68
C PRO A 41 -21.48 -10.68 -24.59
N PHE A 42 -20.52 -9.94 -25.15
CA PHE A 42 -20.80 -8.97 -26.21
C PHE A 42 -21.23 -9.70 -27.50
N ARG A 43 -22.27 -9.15 -28.14
CA ARG A 43 -22.78 -9.62 -29.44
C ARG A 43 -22.73 -8.49 -30.46
N GLU A 44 -22.11 -8.74 -31.61
CA GLU A 44 -21.95 -7.73 -32.66
C GLU A 44 -23.27 -7.30 -33.30
N ASP A 45 -24.33 -8.11 -33.20
CA ASP A 45 -25.67 -7.81 -33.71
C ASP A 45 -26.49 -6.88 -32.81
N ASP A 46 -25.97 -6.48 -31.65
CA ASP A 46 -26.69 -5.66 -30.66
C ASP A 46 -25.83 -4.51 -30.11
N GLU A 47 -25.01 -3.91 -30.97
CA GLU A 47 -24.05 -2.85 -30.61
C GLU A 47 -24.73 -1.67 -29.90
N GLU A 48 -25.91 -1.24 -30.35
CA GLU A 48 -26.62 -0.12 -29.76
C GLU A 48 -27.01 -0.38 -28.30
N ARG A 49 -27.41 -1.58 -27.97
CA ARG A 49 -27.74 -1.99 -26.61
C ARG A 49 -26.49 -1.93 -25.72
N TYR A 50 -25.37 -2.45 -26.20
CA TYR A 50 -24.11 -2.43 -25.45
C TYR A 50 -23.56 -1.02 -25.29
N ASP A 51 -23.71 -0.13 -26.27
CA ASP A 51 -23.35 1.28 -26.11
C ASP A 51 -24.21 1.96 -25.05
N ASN A 52 -25.51 1.68 -25.01
CA ASN A 52 -26.41 2.23 -23.99
C ASN A 52 -26.05 1.72 -22.58
N ILE A 53 -25.78 0.42 -22.40
CA ILE A 53 -25.35 -0.15 -21.11
C ILE A 53 -24.00 0.46 -20.69
N PHE A 54 -23.04 0.53 -21.58
CA PHE A 54 -21.74 1.14 -21.30
C PHE A 54 -21.89 2.61 -20.94
N ARG A 55 -22.77 3.33 -21.61
CA ARG A 55 -23.11 4.71 -21.32
C ARG A 55 -23.62 4.88 -19.89
N GLU A 56 -24.55 4.04 -19.48
CA GLU A 56 -25.13 4.04 -18.13
C GLU A 56 -24.04 3.78 -17.06
N ILE A 57 -23.19 2.79 -17.28
CA ILE A 57 -22.05 2.49 -16.40
C ILE A 57 -21.14 3.71 -16.24
N VAL A 58 -20.78 4.33 -17.37
CA VAL A 58 -19.90 5.50 -17.37
C VAL A 58 -20.57 6.71 -16.68
N GLU A 59 -21.85 6.95 -16.93
CA GLU A 59 -22.57 8.04 -16.29
C GLU A 59 -22.61 7.87 -14.77
N ASN A 60 -22.90 6.66 -14.29
CA ASN A 60 -22.91 6.36 -12.86
C ASN A 60 -21.53 6.55 -12.21
N GLU A 61 -20.44 6.15 -12.88
CA GLU A 61 -19.07 6.39 -12.39
C GLU A 61 -18.73 7.89 -12.34
N PHE A 62 -19.26 8.70 -13.26
CA PHE A 62 -19.00 10.14 -13.27
C PHE A 62 -19.89 10.94 -12.30
N VAL A 63 -21.04 10.42 -11.88
CA VAL A 63 -21.87 11.03 -10.83
C VAL A 63 -21.12 11.04 -9.50
N SER A 64 -20.48 9.95 -9.18
CA SER A 64 -19.75 9.79 -7.91
C SER A 64 -18.36 10.44 -7.94
N ASN A 65 -17.77 10.65 -9.12
CA ASN A 65 -16.37 11.01 -9.24
C ASN A 65 -16.02 11.70 -10.57
N SER A 66 -15.34 12.84 -10.48
CA SER A 66 -14.77 13.48 -11.67
C SER A 66 -13.46 12.80 -12.08
N ALA A 67 -13.42 12.25 -13.29
CA ALA A 67 -12.19 11.73 -13.89
C ALA A 67 -11.56 12.76 -14.83
N SER A 68 -10.26 12.98 -14.72
CA SER A 68 -9.49 13.85 -15.61
C SER A 68 -9.02 13.15 -16.88
N ALA A 69 -8.89 11.83 -16.81
CA ALA A 69 -8.52 10.97 -17.92
C ALA A 69 -9.24 9.62 -17.81
N VAL A 70 -9.61 9.08 -18.95
CA VAL A 70 -10.21 7.76 -19.10
C VAL A 70 -9.39 6.96 -20.11
N TYR A 71 -8.97 5.78 -19.71
CA TYR A 71 -8.28 4.82 -20.56
C TYR A 71 -9.22 3.68 -20.91
N LEU A 72 -9.26 3.33 -22.19
CA LEU A 72 -10.05 2.23 -22.72
C LEU A 72 -9.11 1.21 -23.34
N THR A 73 -9.12 -0.02 -22.82
CA THR A 73 -8.27 -1.12 -23.28
C THR A 73 -9.06 -2.42 -23.38
N GLY A 74 -8.48 -3.42 -23.98
CA GLY A 74 -9.13 -4.69 -24.23
C GLY A 74 -9.65 -4.84 -25.65
N GLN A 75 -9.77 -6.10 -26.10
CA GLN A 75 -10.06 -6.43 -27.50
C GLN A 75 -11.43 -5.93 -27.97
N MET A 76 -12.39 -5.72 -27.05
CA MET A 76 -13.74 -5.29 -27.39
C MET A 76 -13.80 -3.82 -27.80
N PHE A 77 -12.81 -3.00 -27.43
CA PHE A 77 -12.69 -1.60 -27.86
C PHE A 77 -11.97 -1.44 -29.22
N ARG A 78 -11.71 -2.51 -29.94
CA ARG A 78 -11.16 -2.42 -31.31
C ARG A 78 -12.20 -2.00 -32.35
N GLY A 79 -13.49 -2.19 -32.07
CA GLY A 79 -14.62 -1.76 -32.92
C GLY A 79 -15.08 -0.33 -32.62
N ARG A 80 -16.08 0.12 -33.37
CA ARG A 80 -16.72 1.45 -33.22
C ARG A 80 -18.13 1.37 -32.63
N TRP A 81 -18.43 0.36 -31.84
CA TRP A 81 -19.76 0.12 -31.30
C TRP A 81 -20.21 1.13 -30.23
N ALA A 82 -19.29 1.83 -29.57
CA ALA A 82 -19.57 2.70 -28.41
C ALA A 82 -19.54 4.20 -28.75
N ASP A 83 -20.00 4.60 -29.92
CA ASP A 83 -19.89 5.98 -30.40
C ASP A 83 -20.60 7.01 -29.50
N LYS A 84 -21.77 6.70 -28.95
CA LYS A 84 -22.51 7.59 -28.05
C LYS A 84 -21.74 7.80 -26.73
N THR A 85 -21.21 6.69 -26.17
CA THR A 85 -20.41 6.73 -24.93
C THR A 85 -19.09 7.46 -25.14
N PHE A 86 -18.39 7.26 -26.27
CA PHE A 86 -17.17 7.98 -26.59
C PHE A 86 -17.39 9.49 -26.68
N ARG A 87 -18.46 9.94 -27.33
CA ARG A 87 -18.81 11.38 -27.40
C ARG A 87 -19.04 11.96 -25.99
N PHE A 88 -19.71 11.22 -25.14
CA PHE A 88 -19.91 11.67 -23.76
C PHE A 88 -18.59 11.75 -22.99
N LEU A 89 -17.79 10.71 -23.03
CA LEU A 89 -16.49 10.66 -22.37
C LEU A 89 -15.57 11.80 -22.82
N CYS A 90 -15.49 12.04 -24.14
CA CYS A 90 -14.69 13.12 -24.71
C CYS A 90 -15.19 14.52 -24.32
N SER A 91 -16.48 14.68 -23.99
CA SER A 91 -17.01 15.96 -23.48
C SER A 91 -16.64 16.24 -22.03
N LYS A 92 -16.28 15.23 -21.25
CA LYS A 92 -16.01 15.31 -19.80
C LYS A 92 -14.54 15.13 -19.43
N SER A 93 -13.80 14.35 -20.21
CA SER A 93 -12.44 13.90 -19.86
C SER A 93 -11.56 13.74 -21.10
N ARG A 94 -10.25 13.63 -20.89
CA ARG A 94 -9.34 13.16 -21.93
C ARG A 94 -9.47 11.64 -22.05
N VAL A 95 -9.77 11.17 -23.26
CA VAL A 95 -9.99 9.75 -23.53
C VAL A 95 -8.83 9.18 -24.35
N PHE A 96 -8.31 8.07 -23.88
CA PHE A 96 -7.23 7.33 -24.52
C PHE A 96 -7.70 5.90 -24.81
N VAL A 97 -7.59 5.48 -26.07
CA VAL A 97 -7.86 4.11 -26.48
C VAL A 97 -6.56 3.44 -26.88
N GLY A 98 -6.25 2.30 -26.25
CA GLY A 98 -5.00 1.62 -26.56
C GLY A 98 -4.96 0.17 -26.09
N GLN A 99 -4.37 -0.68 -26.91
CA GLN A 99 -4.24 -2.11 -26.62
C GLN A 99 -2.92 -2.47 -25.91
N ASN A 100 -1.99 -1.52 -25.81
CA ASN A 100 -0.64 -1.73 -25.28
C ASN A 100 -0.39 -0.98 -23.96
N LEU A 101 -1.45 -0.65 -23.22
CA LEU A 101 -1.35 0.13 -21.98
C LEU A 101 -0.47 -0.58 -20.95
N TYR A 102 -0.71 -1.85 -20.71
CA TYR A 102 0.07 -2.65 -19.75
C TYR A 102 1.55 -2.79 -20.16
N THR A 103 1.81 -3.00 -21.46
CA THR A 103 3.19 -3.06 -21.98
C THR A 103 3.93 -1.74 -21.78
N LYS A 104 3.26 -0.60 -22.03
CA LYS A 104 3.83 0.72 -21.77
C LYS A 104 4.08 0.92 -20.27
N GLY A 105 3.14 0.52 -19.42
CA GLY A 105 3.30 0.57 -17.95
C GLY A 105 4.53 -0.21 -17.50
N ALA A 106 4.71 -1.43 -18.00
CA ALA A 106 5.88 -2.26 -17.70
C ALA A 106 7.20 -1.60 -18.16
N CYS A 107 7.22 -0.96 -19.34
CA CYS A 107 8.38 -0.21 -19.81
C CYS A 107 8.71 0.98 -18.91
N PHE A 108 7.70 1.73 -18.44
CA PHE A 108 7.92 2.81 -17.50
C PHE A 108 8.46 2.32 -16.16
N ALA A 109 7.91 1.22 -15.62
CA ALA A 109 8.40 0.61 -14.39
C ALA A 109 9.86 0.14 -14.53
N ALA A 110 10.20 -0.53 -15.63
CA ALA A 110 11.58 -0.94 -15.90
C ALA A 110 12.55 0.25 -16.02
N SER A 111 12.10 1.34 -16.67
CA SER A 111 12.90 2.57 -16.81
C SER A 111 13.13 3.24 -15.45
N ASP A 112 12.15 3.17 -14.55
CA ASP A 112 12.29 3.72 -13.21
C ASP A 112 13.25 2.89 -12.35
N LEU A 113 13.14 1.56 -12.40
CA LEU A 113 14.09 0.64 -11.76
C LEU A 113 15.53 0.82 -12.26
N ALA A 114 15.70 1.14 -13.56
CA ALA A 114 17.00 1.45 -14.15
C ALA A 114 17.52 2.87 -13.79
N GLY A 115 16.76 3.65 -13.03
CA GLY A 115 17.12 5.02 -12.63
C GLY A 115 16.99 6.07 -13.74
N TRP A 116 16.32 5.73 -14.86
CA TRP A 116 16.13 6.66 -16.00
C TRP A 116 14.97 7.62 -15.79
N THR A 117 14.06 7.31 -14.88
CA THR A 117 12.96 8.19 -14.47
C THR A 117 12.96 8.40 -12.97
N ARG A 118 12.13 9.31 -12.48
CA ARG A 118 11.93 9.56 -11.05
C ARG A 118 10.47 9.31 -10.64
N LEU A 119 9.81 8.35 -11.29
CA LEU A 119 8.41 8.07 -11.00
C LEU A 119 8.26 7.49 -9.59
N GLY A 120 9.08 6.50 -9.23
CA GLY A 120 9.08 5.87 -7.92
C GLY A 120 9.47 6.80 -6.76
N SER A 121 10.23 7.89 -7.04
CA SER A 121 10.48 8.91 -6.03
C SER A 121 9.29 9.86 -5.79
N ARG A 122 8.27 9.82 -6.65
CA ARG A 122 7.06 10.65 -6.54
C ARG A 122 5.84 9.86 -6.16
N TYR A 123 5.75 8.61 -6.62
CA TYR A 123 4.58 7.76 -6.47
C TYR A 123 4.99 6.34 -6.09
N ILE A 124 4.35 5.79 -5.09
CA ILE A 124 4.47 4.40 -4.69
C ILE A 124 3.14 3.70 -4.98
N PHE A 125 3.15 2.70 -5.85
CA PHE A 125 1.97 1.88 -6.11
C PHE A 125 1.82 0.87 -4.97
N MET A 126 0.69 0.93 -4.27
CA MET A 126 0.37 0.09 -3.12
C MET A 126 -0.37 -1.15 -3.60
N ASP A 127 0.38 -2.19 -3.90
CA ASP A 127 -0.13 -3.52 -4.20
C ASP A 127 0.07 -4.49 -3.01
N GLU A 128 -0.24 -5.76 -3.20
CA GLU A 128 -0.08 -6.83 -2.20
C GLU A 128 1.38 -7.06 -1.76
N THR A 129 2.35 -6.53 -2.52
CA THR A 129 3.77 -6.65 -2.17
C THR A 129 4.24 -5.54 -1.23
N ARG A 130 3.42 -4.52 -0.99
CA ARG A 130 3.78 -3.32 -0.24
C ARG A 130 3.18 -3.30 1.15
N LEU A 131 4.01 -2.98 2.11
CA LEU A 131 3.59 -2.75 3.48
C LEU A 131 2.66 -1.53 3.55
N LYS A 132 1.45 -1.71 4.06
CA LYS A 132 0.41 -0.66 4.14
C LYS A 132 0.61 0.25 5.34
N SER A 133 1.32 -0.23 6.37
CA SER A 133 1.52 0.49 7.63
C SER A 133 2.97 0.90 7.83
N SER A 134 3.19 2.05 8.45
CA SER A 134 4.50 2.43 9.00
C SER A 134 4.61 1.96 10.45
N ILE A 135 5.82 1.62 10.88
CA ILE A 135 6.09 1.07 12.22
C ILE A 135 7.13 1.93 12.89
N SER A 136 6.81 2.39 14.09
CA SER A 136 7.66 3.22 14.92
C SER A 136 7.73 2.66 16.33
N VAL A 137 8.70 3.10 17.11
CA VAL A 137 8.81 2.81 18.55
C VAL A 137 8.53 4.08 19.35
N ARG A 138 7.68 3.99 20.35
CA ARG A 138 7.51 5.03 21.36
C ARG A 138 8.65 4.94 22.38
N ALA A 139 9.40 6.00 22.53
CA ALA A 139 10.57 6.09 23.40
C ALA A 139 10.56 7.37 24.24
N MET A 140 11.40 7.41 25.26
CA MET A 140 11.59 8.59 26.09
C MET A 140 13.04 9.07 25.99
N ASP A 141 13.23 10.34 25.70
CA ASP A 141 14.56 10.98 25.73
C ASP A 141 14.51 12.26 26.59
N GLY A 142 15.33 12.29 27.64
CA GLY A 142 15.40 13.43 28.54
C GLY A 142 14.04 13.81 29.19
N GLY A 143 13.11 12.84 29.37
CA GLY A 143 11.78 13.05 29.90
C GLY A 143 10.76 13.53 28.86
N LYS A 144 11.14 13.59 27.58
CA LYS A 144 10.24 13.87 26.46
C LYS A 144 9.91 12.60 25.71
N GLU A 145 8.64 12.45 25.38
CA GLU A 145 8.19 11.36 24.53
C GLU A 145 8.60 11.61 23.07
N LEU A 146 9.11 10.58 22.41
CA LEU A 146 9.49 10.56 21.02
C LEU A 146 8.89 9.34 20.34
N VAL A 147 8.52 9.49 19.06
CA VAL A 147 8.13 8.39 18.19
C VAL A 147 9.25 8.21 17.15
N ILE A 148 9.97 7.11 17.25
CA ILE A 148 11.14 6.81 16.40
C ILE A 148 10.69 5.92 15.24
N PRO A 149 10.69 6.42 13.99
CA PRO A 149 10.30 5.62 12.84
C PRO A 149 11.36 4.55 12.54
N LEU A 150 10.93 3.31 12.34
CA LEU A 150 11.78 2.18 12.01
C LEU A 150 11.51 1.63 10.61
N VAL A 151 10.23 1.52 10.24
CA VAL A 151 9.80 0.98 8.94
C VAL A 151 8.76 1.93 8.35
N SER A 152 8.93 2.29 7.08
CA SER A 152 7.99 3.16 6.37
C SER A 152 7.00 2.33 5.55
N ALA A 153 5.75 2.76 5.53
CA ALA A 153 4.77 2.24 4.57
C ALA A 153 5.27 2.41 3.12
N GLY A 154 4.87 1.50 2.24
CA GLY A 154 5.29 1.50 0.84
C GLY A 154 6.57 0.71 0.55
N LEU A 155 7.31 0.26 1.56
CA LEU A 155 8.37 -0.72 1.37
C LEU A 155 7.77 -2.09 0.97
N SER A 156 8.53 -2.89 0.21
CA SER A 156 8.18 -4.28 0.01
C SER A 156 8.25 -5.02 1.34
N TRP A 157 7.16 -5.69 1.75
CA TRP A 157 7.14 -6.34 3.06
C TRP A 157 8.25 -7.36 3.24
N TYR A 158 8.63 -8.09 2.19
CA TYR A 158 9.72 -9.08 2.20
C TYR A 158 11.13 -8.45 2.26
N ASP A 159 11.27 -7.15 2.02
CA ASP A 159 12.53 -6.38 2.16
C ASP A 159 12.64 -5.70 3.53
N VAL A 160 11.61 -5.84 4.40
CA VAL A 160 11.67 -5.26 5.74
C VAL A 160 12.72 -5.95 6.56
N ASN A 161 13.75 -5.18 6.95
CA ASN A 161 14.86 -5.62 7.79
C ASN A 161 15.38 -4.40 8.55
N ALA A 162 14.76 -4.10 9.68
CA ALA A 162 15.10 -2.94 10.49
C ALA A 162 15.61 -3.39 11.86
N SER A 163 16.67 -2.76 12.33
CA SER A 163 17.24 -3.02 13.66
C SER A 163 17.53 -1.72 14.38
N ALA A 164 17.26 -1.69 15.67
CA ALA A 164 17.60 -0.55 16.53
C ALA A 164 17.86 -1.01 17.95
N GLU A 165 18.73 -0.30 18.66
CA GLU A 165 19.02 -0.55 20.06
C GLU A 165 18.27 0.45 20.94
N PHE A 166 17.71 -0.05 22.04
CA PHE A 166 16.97 0.75 23.03
C PHE A 166 17.41 0.39 24.45
N MET A 167 17.28 1.38 25.32
CA MET A 167 17.33 1.14 26.76
C MET A 167 15.93 0.87 27.25
N LEU A 168 15.72 -0.31 27.83
CA LEU A 168 14.44 -0.70 28.37
C LEU A 168 14.22 -0.03 29.74
N SER A 169 13.02 0.49 29.96
CA SER A 169 12.63 1.04 31.26
C SER A 169 12.36 -0.07 32.28
N SER A 170 12.23 0.32 33.55
CA SER A 170 12.02 -0.63 34.68
C SER A 170 10.71 -1.42 34.56
N ASP A 171 9.71 -0.92 33.82
CA ASP A 171 8.45 -1.63 33.57
C ASP A 171 8.58 -2.76 32.53
N ARG A 172 9.75 -2.88 31.89
CA ARG A 172 10.09 -3.93 30.89
C ARG A 172 9.07 -4.06 29.77
N ARG A 173 8.61 -2.91 29.26
CA ARG A 173 7.64 -2.83 28.17
C ARG A 173 8.20 -2.00 27.02
N MET A 174 7.82 -2.37 25.83
CA MET A 174 8.07 -1.59 24.62
C MET A 174 6.77 -1.41 23.87
N GLU A 175 6.53 -0.22 23.38
CA GLU A 175 5.34 0.13 22.63
C GLU A 175 5.70 0.41 21.18
N LEU A 176 5.14 -0.40 20.27
CA LEU A 176 5.19 -0.16 18.84
C LEU A 176 3.97 0.66 18.43
N VAL A 177 4.21 1.71 17.67
CA VAL A 177 3.18 2.56 17.06
C VAL A 177 3.07 2.14 15.61
N ILE A 178 1.92 1.61 15.23
CA ILE A 178 1.61 1.15 13.88
C ILE A 178 0.62 2.13 13.27
N CYS A 179 1.08 2.87 12.26
CA CYS A 179 0.25 3.84 11.55
C CYS A 179 -0.12 3.27 10.19
N GLY A 180 -1.36 2.90 10.02
CA GLY A 180 -1.93 2.44 8.77
C GLY A 180 -2.35 3.59 7.84
N ASP A 181 -3.27 3.30 6.94
CA ASP A 181 -3.89 4.31 6.09
C ASP A 181 -5.03 5.06 6.83
N GLU A 182 -5.79 5.89 6.09
CA GLU A 182 -6.90 6.66 6.66
C GLU A 182 -8.03 5.78 7.23
N GLU A 183 -8.12 4.52 6.81
CA GLU A 183 -9.17 3.59 7.24
C GLU A 183 -8.75 2.83 8.50
N THR A 184 -7.48 2.45 8.61
CA THR A 184 -6.94 1.65 9.74
C THR A 184 -6.41 2.52 10.88
N GLY A 185 -6.01 3.75 10.59
CA GLY A 185 -5.59 4.71 11.62
C GLY A 185 -4.28 4.36 12.33
N GLU A 186 -4.10 4.92 13.53
CA GLU A 186 -2.97 4.65 14.43
C GLU A 186 -3.38 3.67 15.52
N ARG A 187 -2.55 2.67 15.78
CA ARG A 187 -2.72 1.74 16.89
C ARG A 187 -1.39 1.41 17.56
N ASN A 188 -1.46 0.95 18.79
CA ASN A 188 -0.31 0.60 19.59
C ASN A 188 -0.27 -0.90 19.87
N ALA A 189 0.90 -1.51 19.70
CA ALA A 189 1.17 -2.89 20.12
C ALA A 189 2.16 -2.89 21.28
N LEU A 190 1.74 -3.46 22.40
CA LEU A 190 2.54 -3.50 23.61
C LEU A 190 3.30 -4.84 23.67
N ILE A 191 4.62 -4.77 23.60
CA ILE A 191 5.52 -5.94 23.72
C ILE A 191 6.04 -6.03 25.16
N ARG A 192 5.82 -7.17 25.80
CA ARG A 192 6.31 -7.42 27.16
C ARG A 192 7.64 -8.15 27.14
N CYS A 193 8.61 -7.59 27.87
CA CYS A 193 9.96 -8.11 28.01
C CYS A 193 10.20 -8.70 29.42
N ASP A 194 9.18 -9.30 30.05
CA ASP A 194 9.24 -9.87 31.42
C ASP A 194 10.26 -11.02 31.57
N TRP A 195 10.70 -11.59 30.46
CA TRP A 195 11.74 -12.62 30.39
C TRP A 195 13.17 -12.06 30.57
N ILE A 196 13.34 -10.73 30.42
CA ILE A 196 14.62 -10.07 30.73
C ILE A 196 14.73 -9.95 32.26
N PRO A 197 15.90 -10.26 32.85
CA PRO A 197 16.10 -10.12 34.28
C PRO A 197 15.78 -8.74 34.80
N GLU A 198 15.27 -8.65 36.00
CA GLU A 198 15.03 -7.37 36.64
C GLU A 198 16.35 -6.64 36.94
N ARG A 199 16.49 -5.43 36.46
CA ARG A 199 17.66 -4.57 36.58
C ARG A 199 17.20 -3.16 36.97
N PRO A 200 18.11 -2.32 37.52
CA PRO A 200 17.81 -0.91 37.73
C PRO A 200 17.34 -0.24 36.41
N ASP A 201 16.61 0.85 36.55
CA ASP A 201 16.12 1.62 35.40
C ASP A 201 17.29 1.97 34.47
N ARG A 202 17.07 1.83 33.18
CA ARG A 202 18.07 2.04 32.11
C ARG A 202 19.32 1.16 32.20
N ALA A 203 19.24 0.01 32.86
CA ALA A 203 20.33 -0.97 32.92
C ALA A 203 20.06 -2.21 32.05
N SER A 204 19.08 -2.17 31.19
CA SER A 204 18.76 -3.22 30.23
C SER A 204 18.78 -2.65 28.82
N ARG A 205 19.85 -2.93 28.06
CA ARG A 205 19.95 -2.60 26.64
C ARG A 205 19.41 -3.77 25.83
N ILE A 206 18.58 -3.49 24.88
CA ILE A 206 17.98 -4.48 23.97
C ILE A 206 18.27 -4.15 22.53
N LEU A 207 18.39 -5.17 21.70
CA LEU A 207 18.36 -5.07 20.25
C LEU A 207 16.95 -5.47 19.78
N LEU A 208 16.28 -4.56 19.13
CA LEU A 208 15.04 -4.81 18.40
C LEU A 208 15.38 -5.10 16.94
N HIS A 209 14.85 -6.18 16.40
CA HIS A 209 14.92 -6.52 14.99
C HIS A 209 13.52 -6.80 14.44
N LEU A 210 13.18 -6.16 13.32
CA LEU A 210 11.88 -6.21 12.69
C LEU A 210 12.00 -6.80 11.29
N THR A 211 11.18 -7.81 11.01
CA THR A 211 11.00 -8.40 9.67
C THR A 211 9.52 -8.66 9.43
N CYS A 212 9.12 -8.81 8.17
CA CYS A 212 7.73 -9.16 7.84
C CYS A 212 7.72 -10.53 7.13
N PRO A 213 7.20 -11.58 7.77
CA PRO A 213 7.03 -12.88 7.14
C PRO A 213 5.85 -12.95 6.16
N ALA A 214 4.91 -12.00 6.24
CA ALA A 214 3.78 -11.81 5.33
C ALA A 214 3.38 -10.33 5.29
N GLU A 215 2.51 -9.97 4.34
CA GLU A 215 2.07 -8.57 4.14
C GLU A 215 1.36 -7.97 5.37
N ASP A 216 0.67 -8.81 6.14
CA ASP A 216 -0.14 -8.48 7.31
C ASP A 216 0.57 -8.79 8.65
N LYS A 217 1.80 -9.31 8.64
CA LYS A 217 2.48 -9.79 9.84
C LYS A 217 3.84 -9.15 10.03
N LEU A 218 4.05 -8.61 11.22
CA LEU A 218 5.33 -8.11 11.70
C LEU A 218 5.93 -9.11 12.69
N LYS A 219 7.11 -9.63 12.39
CA LYS A 219 7.92 -10.38 13.33
C LYS A 219 8.81 -9.42 14.10
N VAL A 220 8.69 -9.46 15.40
CA VAL A 220 9.44 -8.65 16.35
C VAL A 220 10.39 -9.57 17.10
N GLU A 221 11.68 -9.39 16.92
CA GLU A 221 12.72 -10.14 17.65
C GLU A 221 13.42 -9.19 18.61
N ILE A 222 13.48 -9.57 19.88
CA ILE A 222 14.13 -8.78 20.92
C ILE A 222 15.23 -9.61 21.56
N THR A 223 16.43 -9.08 21.56
CA THR A 223 17.61 -9.70 22.18
C THR A 223 18.10 -8.85 23.34
N ASP A 224 18.33 -9.47 24.52
CA ASP A 224 18.93 -8.79 25.67
C ASP A 224 20.45 -8.64 25.46
N LEU A 225 20.91 -7.41 25.35
CA LEU A 225 22.31 -7.06 25.22
C LEU A 225 22.99 -6.75 26.57
N GLY A 226 22.22 -6.79 27.67
CA GLY A 226 22.74 -6.45 28.98
C GLY A 226 23.22 -4.99 29.10
N PHE A 227 24.10 -4.73 30.06
CA PHE A 227 24.72 -3.42 30.23
C PHE A 227 26.14 -3.58 30.80
N GLY A 228 27.11 -3.72 29.92
CA GLY A 228 28.52 -3.89 30.26
C GLY A 228 28.79 -5.18 31.07
N GLU A 229 29.83 -5.14 31.89
CA GLU A 229 30.24 -6.29 32.73
C GLU A 229 29.33 -6.45 33.97
N ILE A 230 28.66 -5.40 34.40
CA ILE A 230 27.83 -5.39 35.62
C ILE A 230 26.53 -6.20 35.40
N PHE A 231 25.92 -6.01 34.23
CA PHE A 231 24.69 -6.70 33.85
C PHE A 231 24.90 -7.47 32.56
N CYS A 232 25.47 -8.66 32.68
CA CYS A 232 25.77 -9.51 31.52
C CYS A 232 24.50 -9.79 30.70
N PRO A 233 24.62 -9.87 29.34
CA PRO A 233 23.53 -10.25 28.50
C PRO A 233 23.08 -11.68 28.78
N THR A 234 21.79 -11.93 28.71
CA THR A 234 21.28 -13.31 28.84
C THR A 234 21.45 -14.12 27.56
N THR A 235 21.78 -13.49 26.44
CA THR A 235 21.83 -14.09 25.09
C THR A 235 20.50 -14.70 24.63
N LEU A 236 19.43 -14.49 25.38
CA LEU A 236 18.09 -14.91 25.01
C LEU A 236 17.52 -13.96 23.98
N THR A 237 16.89 -14.52 22.96
CA THR A 237 16.07 -13.79 21.98
C THR A 237 14.64 -14.28 22.08
N LYS A 238 13.70 -13.36 22.15
CA LYS A 238 12.28 -13.67 22.10
C LYS A 238 11.69 -13.13 20.81
N GLU A 239 10.84 -13.94 20.18
CA GLU A 239 10.10 -13.59 18.98
C GLU A 239 8.62 -13.40 19.32
N GLU A 240 8.00 -12.41 18.70
CA GLU A 240 6.57 -12.16 18.78
C GLU A 240 6.04 -11.76 17.39
N ILE A 241 4.86 -12.23 17.04
CA ILE A 241 4.20 -11.87 15.78
C ILE A 241 3.09 -10.88 16.11
N VAL A 242 3.16 -9.71 15.50
CA VAL A 242 2.15 -8.65 15.58
C VAL A 242 1.41 -8.60 14.25
N ASN A 243 0.11 -8.69 14.30
CA ASN A 243 -0.75 -8.49 13.13
C ASN A 243 -0.74 -7.03 12.73
N LEU A 244 -0.73 -6.71 11.43
CA LEU A 244 -0.69 -5.32 10.93
C LEU A 244 -2.06 -4.80 10.46
N GLU A 245 -3.06 -5.65 10.33
CA GLU A 245 -4.41 -5.30 9.81
C GLU A 245 -5.53 -5.38 10.85
N ASP A 246 -5.26 -5.75 12.13
CA ASP A 246 -6.28 -5.86 13.20
C ASP A 246 -6.46 -4.54 13.97
#